data_2c138e5bc4286c57ea5aedd5ce006593
#
_entry.id   2c138e5bc4286c57ea5aedd5ce006593
#
_cell.length_a   1.000
_cell.length_b   1.000
_cell.length_c   1.000
_cell.angle_alpha   90.00
_cell.angle_beta   90.00
_cell.angle_gamma   90.00
#
_symmetry.space_group_name_H-M   'P 1'
#
loop_
_entity.id
_entity.type
_entity.pdbx_description
1 polymer ?
#
loop_
_entity_poly.entity_id
_entity_poly.type
_entity_poly.pdbx_seq_one_letter_code
_entity_poly.pdbx_strand_id
1 'polypeptide(L)'
;MKQQRPEVITSVAPYVTVANALQAIQLAHEDGFSGIELNEDHLHCLVQVKPNCLKLMRQYSADKHMINSLHRTLFRPSIDSENRAERKRAVEYTWKTLDYMEAAGILRIVLHSFSDLPAFFNSKTERANKMGYFLGCRVIQFYGILAPALKAYRQMRKEKIEACFMQSLAEIAKYAADKKVDGKPIEIVFEEHYSDAIDYDNISYGKGNFVNVIRGIDTAHQLIRTGQNTDLSAIFEPIHFHAVDTNGIIDDHRTLGKGKVKFENSILDIIERKLTNTIVIEDSTRNSALESKKMLTSMIQKC
;
A
#
# COMPACT_ATOMS: atom_id res chain seq x y z
N MET A 1 3.46 -17.37 27.76
CA MET A 1 2.70 -17.26 26.48
C MET A 1 3.73 -17.10 25.37
N LYS A 2 3.69 -17.91 24.30
CA LYS A 2 4.57 -17.69 23.14
C LYS A 2 4.19 -16.33 22.53
N GLN A 3 5.19 -15.48 22.37
CA GLN A 3 5.01 -14.18 21.72
C GLN A 3 4.54 -14.42 20.28
N GLN A 4 3.39 -13.86 19.92
CA GLN A 4 2.89 -13.98 18.54
C GLN A 4 3.79 -13.12 17.66
N ARG A 5 4.52 -13.76 16.77
CA ARG A 5 5.41 -13.11 15.81
C ARG A 5 4.60 -12.60 14.61
N PRO A 6 5.01 -11.50 13.98
CA PRO A 6 4.35 -11.01 12.78
C PRO A 6 4.50 -12.00 11.63
N GLU A 7 3.47 -12.10 10.80
CA GLU A 7 3.48 -12.88 9.57
C GLU A 7 4.16 -12.09 8.45
N VAL A 8 4.92 -12.79 7.61
CA VAL A 8 5.58 -12.21 6.44
C VAL A 8 4.71 -12.47 5.22
N ILE A 9 4.21 -11.39 4.63
CA ILE A 9 3.42 -11.41 3.39
C ILE A 9 4.19 -10.72 2.27
N THR A 10 3.73 -10.83 1.03
CA THR A 10 4.33 -10.17 -0.13
C THR A 10 3.33 -9.29 -0.83
N SER A 11 3.81 -8.22 -1.50
CA SER A 11 2.99 -7.52 -2.49
C SER A 11 2.76 -8.38 -3.73
N VAL A 12 1.80 -8.02 -4.56
CA VAL A 12 1.51 -8.72 -5.82
C VAL A 12 2.56 -8.46 -6.90
N ALA A 13 3.34 -7.39 -6.78
CA ALA A 13 4.29 -6.93 -7.80
C ALA A 13 5.24 -8.04 -8.32
N PRO A 14 5.83 -8.90 -7.49
CA PRO A 14 6.69 -10.00 -7.92
C PRO A 14 6.01 -11.03 -8.85
N TYR A 15 4.68 -11.09 -8.86
CA TYR A 15 3.88 -12.11 -9.54
C TYR A 15 3.10 -11.59 -10.75
N VAL A 16 3.09 -10.28 -10.97
CA VAL A 16 2.25 -9.63 -12.01
C VAL A 16 2.61 -10.04 -13.44
N THR A 17 3.87 -10.34 -13.67
CA THR A 17 4.36 -10.72 -15.02
C THR A 17 3.95 -12.13 -15.45
N VAL A 18 3.48 -12.95 -14.51
CA VAL A 18 3.26 -14.40 -14.71
C VAL A 18 1.79 -14.77 -14.72
N ALA A 19 0.92 -13.99 -14.07
CA ALA A 19 -0.35 -14.53 -13.67
C ALA A 19 -1.46 -13.49 -13.53
N ASN A 20 -2.71 -13.96 -13.60
CA ASN A 20 -3.83 -13.20 -13.05
C ASN A 20 -3.76 -13.20 -11.51
N ALA A 21 -4.52 -12.31 -10.85
CA ALA A 21 -4.46 -12.16 -9.40
C ALA A 21 -4.67 -13.49 -8.61
N LEU A 22 -5.51 -14.40 -9.08
CA LEU A 22 -5.72 -15.70 -8.43
C LEU A 22 -4.48 -16.59 -8.51
N GLN A 23 -3.78 -16.59 -9.64
CA GLN A 23 -2.52 -17.33 -9.77
C GLN A 23 -1.41 -16.69 -8.92
N ALA A 24 -1.38 -15.36 -8.82
CA ALA A 24 -0.44 -14.65 -7.95
C ALA A 24 -0.62 -15.07 -6.48
N ILE A 25 -1.86 -15.15 -6.00
CA ILE A 25 -2.19 -15.63 -4.64
C ILE A 25 -1.68 -17.06 -4.44
N GLN A 26 -1.93 -17.95 -5.42
CA GLN A 26 -1.50 -19.34 -5.34
C GLN A 26 0.03 -19.46 -5.32
N LEU A 27 0.73 -18.74 -6.21
CA LEU A 27 2.20 -18.74 -6.26
C LEU A 27 2.83 -18.19 -4.99
N ALA A 28 2.29 -17.11 -4.42
CA ALA A 28 2.77 -16.58 -3.15
C ALA A 28 2.62 -17.63 -2.02
N HIS A 29 1.54 -18.37 -2.01
CA HIS A 29 1.35 -19.47 -1.07
C HIS A 29 2.34 -20.64 -1.29
N GLU A 30 2.57 -21.05 -2.53
CA GLU A 30 3.55 -22.08 -2.89
C GLU A 30 4.97 -21.66 -2.48
N ASP A 31 5.27 -20.37 -2.55
CA ASP A 31 6.52 -19.75 -2.07
C ASP A 31 6.57 -19.64 -0.53
N GLY A 32 5.50 -20.08 0.16
CA GLY A 32 5.38 -20.14 1.61
C GLY A 32 5.20 -18.77 2.27
N PHE A 33 4.72 -17.75 1.55
CA PHE A 33 4.23 -16.52 2.19
C PHE A 33 2.94 -16.79 2.93
N SER A 34 2.73 -16.10 4.06
CA SER A 34 1.50 -16.22 4.86
C SER A 34 0.32 -15.51 4.21
N GLY A 35 0.59 -14.61 3.26
CA GLY A 35 -0.43 -13.88 2.53
C GLY A 35 0.12 -12.96 1.46
N ILE A 36 -0.77 -12.20 0.84
CA ILE A 36 -0.46 -11.26 -0.24
C ILE A 36 -1.23 -9.96 -0.08
N GLU A 37 -0.59 -8.86 -0.45
CA GLU A 37 -1.24 -7.58 -0.71
C GLU A 37 -1.47 -7.45 -2.22
N LEU A 38 -2.72 -7.22 -2.63
CA LEU A 38 -3.10 -7.08 -4.02
C LEU A 38 -3.14 -5.62 -4.44
N ASN A 39 -2.94 -5.33 -5.72
CA ASN A 39 -3.24 -4.01 -6.26
C ASN A 39 -4.71 -3.89 -6.67
N GLU A 40 -5.29 -2.72 -6.45
CA GLU A 40 -6.67 -2.37 -6.79
C GLU A 40 -7.03 -2.71 -8.26
N ASP A 41 -6.11 -2.45 -9.19
CA ASP A 41 -6.31 -2.75 -10.61
C ASP A 41 -6.50 -4.24 -10.89
N HIS A 42 -5.79 -5.10 -10.16
CA HIS A 42 -5.94 -6.55 -10.31
C HIS A 42 -7.32 -7.01 -9.86
N LEU A 43 -7.83 -6.44 -8.75
CA LEU A 43 -9.18 -6.74 -8.26
C LEU A 43 -10.24 -6.31 -9.29
N HIS A 44 -10.16 -5.08 -9.79
CA HIS A 44 -11.11 -4.57 -10.76
C HIS A 44 -11.08 -5.32 -12.09
N CYS A 45 -9.89 -5.63 -12.62
CA CYS A 45 -9.75 -6.43 -13.84
C CYS A 45 -10.33 -7.84 -13.64
N LEU A 46 -10.06 -8.46 -12.51
CA LEU A 46 -10.52 -9.81 -12.23
C LEU A 46 -12.06 -9.88 -12.13
N VAL A 47 -12.69 -8.89 -11.48
CA VAL A 47 -14.15 -8.80 -11.37
C VAL A 47 -14.82 -8.65 -12.74
N GLN A 48 -14.22 -7.88 -13.65
CA GLN A 48 -14.75 -7.70 -15.01
C GLN A 48 -14.71 -8.99 -15.84
N VAL A 49 -13.66 -9.80 -15.67
CA VAL A 49 -13.45 -11.02 -16.47
C VAL A 49 -14.14 -12.25 -15.84
N LYS A 50 -14.23 -12.31 -14.53
CA LYS A 50 -14.80 -13.44 -13.77
C LYS A 50 -15.70 -12.93 -12.64
N PRO A 51 -17.00 -12.70 -12.87
CA PRO A 51 -17.90 -12.16 -11.84
C PRO A 51 -17.92 -12.95 -10.51
N ASN A 52 -17.68 -14.27 -10.57
CA ASN A 52 -17.62 -15.15 -9.39
C ASN A 52 -16.27 -15.10 -8.64
N CYS A 53 -15.29 -14.30 -9.10
CA CYS A 53 -13.96 -14.26 -8.49
C CYS A 53 -13.99 -13.78 -7.03
N LEU A 54 -14.88 -12.85 -6.69
CA LEU A 54 -15.01 -12.33 -5.32
C LEU A 54 -15.36 -13.43 -4.33
N LYS A 55 -16.23 -14.37 -4.72
CA LYS A 55 -16.55 -15.54 -3.89
C LYS A 55 -15.33 -16.45 -3.68
N LEU A 56 -14.54 -16.69 -4.73
CA LEU A 56 -13.29 -17.45 -4.63
C LEU A 56 -12.26 -16.73 -3.75
N MET A 57 -12.11 -15.41 -3.92
CA MET A 57 -11.23 -14.62 -3.08
C MET A 57 -11.67 -14.67 -1.62
N ARG A 58 -12.98 -14.59 -1.34
CA ARG A 58 -13.52 -14.75 0.01
C ARG A 58 -13.14 -16.08 0.64
N GLN A 59 -13.20 -17.17 -0.13
CA GLN A 59 -12.75 -18.49 0.34
C GLN A 59 -11.27 -18.49 0.68
N TYR A 60 -10.41 -17.92 -0.19
CA TYR A 60 -8.97 -17.79 0.08
C TYR A 60 -8.68 -16.92 1.32
N SER A 61 -9.43 -15.83 1.50
CA SER A 61 -9.29 -14.99 2.70
C SER A 61 -9.72 -15.72 3.97
N ALA A 62 -10.83 -16.46 3.93
CA ALA A 62 -11.38 -17.15 5.09
C ALA A 62 -10.56 -18.40 5.48
N ASP A 63 -10.19 -19.22 4.48
CA ASP A 63 -9.57 -20.51 4.74
C ASP A 63 -8.07 -20.42 5.08
N LYS A 64 -7.39 -19.41 4.55
CA LYS A 64 -5.93 -19.34 4.59
C LYS A 64 -5.36 -17.98 4.96
N HIS A 65 -6.19 -16.98 5.24
CA HIS A 65 -5.78 -15.57 5.45
C HIS A 65 -4.86 -15.04 4.35
N MET A 66 -5.02 -15.55 3.12
CA MET A 66 -4.10 -15.33 2.01
C MET A 66 -4.15 -13.92 1.42
N ILE A 67 -5.25 -13.19 1.60
CA ILE A 67 -5.37 -11.81 1.10
C ILE A 67 -5.51 -10.90 2.31
N ASN A 68 -4.45 -10.13 2.59
CA ASN A 68 -4.37 -9.32 3.80
C ASN A 68 -4.81 -7.88 3.56
N SER A 69 -4.47 -7.33 2.42
CA SER A 69 -4.69 -5.94 2.09
C SER A 69 -4.79 -5.71 0.59
N LEU A 70 -5.23 -4.54 0.22
CA LEU A 70 -5.30 -4.04 -1.13
C LEU A 70 -4.55 -2.72 -1.21
N HIS A 71 -3.60 -2.61 -2.15
CA HIS A 71 -2.88 -1.38 -2.41
C HIS A 71 -3.56 -0.59 -3.53
N ARG A 72 -3.88 0.69 -3.28
CA ARG A 72 -4.46 1.54 -4.29
C ARG A 72 -3.43 1.94 -5.33
N THR A 73 -3.79 1.80 -6.60
CA THR A 73 -2.91 2.12 -7.70
C THR A 73 -2.71 3.64 -7.85
N LEU A 74 -1.46 4.08 -7.95
CA LEU A 74 -1.06 5.49 -8.08
C LEU A 74 -1.62 6.19 -9.33
N PHE A 75 -1.98 5.42 -10.38
CA PHE A 75 -2.41 5.93 -11.68
C PHE A 75 -3.93 6.20 -11.80
N ARG A 76 -4.64 6.23 -10.70
CA ARG A 76 -6.08 6.51 -10.69
C ARG A 76 -6.37 7.99 -10.42
N PRO A 77 -7.60 8.46 -10.74
CA PRO A 77 -8.00 9.80 -10.35
C PRO A 77 -7.69 10.05 -8.88
N SER A 78 -7.10 11.20 -8.59
CA SER A 78 -6.56 11.45 -7.28
C SER A 78 -7.61 11.93 -6.29
N ILE A 79 -7.55 11.40 -5.08
CA ILE A 79 -8.40 11.82 -3.96
C ILE A 79 -8.01 13.19 -3.39
N ASP A 80 -6.83 13.69 -3.70
CA ASP A 80 -6.30 15.00 -3.29
C ASP A 80 -6.34 16.06 -4.41
N SER A 81 -6.89 15.71 -5.59
CA SER A 81 -7.01 16.64 -6.71
C SER A 81 -7.81 17.89 -6.36
N GLU A 82 -7.30 19.06 -6.73
CA GLU A 82 -8.03 20.30 -6.62
C GLU A 82 -9.21 20.37 -7.59
N ASN A 83 -9.21 19.57 -8.64
CA ASN A 83 -10.34 19.42 -9.54
C ASN A 83 -11.44 18.59 -8.88
N ARG A 84 -12.54 19.26 -8.49
CA ARG A 84 -13.67 18.64 -7.79
C ARG A 84 -14.26 17.44 -8.55
N ALA A 85 -14.36 17.52 -9.88
CA ALA A 85 -14.94 16.44 -10.68
C ALA A 85 -14.02 15.21 -10.72
N GLU A 86 -12.71 15.42 -10.77
CA GLU A 86 -11.72 14.35 -10.67
C GLU A 86 -11.75 13.72 -9.29
N ARG A 87 -11.73 14.53 -8.24
CA ARG A 87 -11.79 14.07 -6.85
C ARG A 87 -13.05 13.25 -6.57
N LYS A 88 -14.22 13.71 -7.06
CA LYS A 88 -15.48 12.95 -6.95
C LYS A 88 -15.37 11.58 -7.62
N ARG A 89 -14.83 11.52 -8.83
CA ARG A 89 -14.61 10.23 -9.53
C ARG A 89 -13.66 9.31 -8.76
N ALA A 90 -12.63 9.88 -8.13
CA ALA A 90 -11.69 9.13 -7.32
C ALA A 90 -12.35 8.50 -6.09
N VAL A 91 -13.20 9.27 -5.40
CA VAL A 91 -13.97 8.80 -4.23
C VAL A 91 -14.96 7.71 -4.64
N GLU A 92 -15.75 7.92 -5.69
CA GLU A 92 -16.71 6.94 -6.22
C GLU A 92 -16.02 5.63 -6.66
N TYR A 93 -14.85 5.75 -7.27
CA TYR A 93 -14.06 4.59 -7.64
C TYR A 93 -13.59 3.81 -6.40
N THR A 94 -13.12 4.51 -5.37
CA THR A 94 -12.72 3.89 -4.10
C THR A 94 -13.92 3.23 -3.39
N TRP A 95 -15.10 3.83 -3.41
CA TRP A 95 -16.31 3.19 -2.86
C TRP A 95 -16.61 1.85 -3.55
N LYS A 96 -16.49 1.81 -4.88
CA LYS A 96 -16.65 0.56 -5.63
C LYS A 96 -15.60 -0.48 -5.26
N THR A 97 -14.37 -0.05 -5.01
CA THR A 97 -13.31 -0.93 -4.51
C THR A 97 -13.67 -1.49 -3.14
N LEU A 98 -14.19 -0.66 -2.22
CA LEU A 98 -14.63 -1.08 -0.89
C LEU A 98 -15.78 -2.10 -0.95
N ASP A 99 -16.71 -1.96 -1.90
CA ASP A 99 -17.76 -2.97 -2.13
C ASP A 99 -17.16 -4.33 -2.56
N TYR A 100 -16.16 -4.31 -3.43
CA TYR A 100 -15.45 -5.52 -3.84
C TYR A 100 -14.65 -6.13 -2.70
N MET A 101 -14.02 -5.31 -1.86
CA MET A 101 -13.27 -5.75 -0.70
C MET A 101 -14.18 -6.44 0.33
N GLU A 102 -15.32 -5.85 0.65
CA GLU A 102 -16.32 -6.47 1.53
C GLU A 102 -16.75 -7.85 1.01
N ALA A 103 -17.07 -7.95 -0.29
CA ALA A 103 -17.45 -9.20 -0.93
C ALA A 103 -16.32 -10.23 -0.98
N ALA A 104 -15.07 -9.78 -1.16
CA ALA A 104 -13.87 -10.63 -1.21
C ALA A 104 -13.30 -10.97 0.18
N GLY A 105 -13.74 -10.30 1.25
CA GLY A 105 -13.21 -10.51 2.59
C GLY A 105 -11.86 -9.85 2.84
N ILE A 106 -11.57 -8.73 2.20
CA ILE A 106 -10.32 -7.97 2.35
C ILE A 106 -10.55 -6.83 3.35
N LEU A 107 -9.78 -6.82 4.43
CA LEU A 107 -10.00 -5.91 5.55
C LEU A 107 -9.35 -4.53 5.38
N ARG A 108 -8.24 -4.43 4.63
CA ARG A 108 -7.41 -3.21 4.57
C ARG A 108 -7.22 -2.70 3.15
N ILE A 109 -7.27 -1.37 2.99
CA ILE A 109 -6.86 -0.69 1.74
C ILE A 109 -5.79 0.35 2.05
N VAL A 110 -4.67 0.28 1.33
CA VAL A 110 -3.58 1.26 1.41
C VAL A 110 -3.87 2.40 0.43
N LEU A 111 -3.87 3.62 0.92
CA LEU A 111 -4.09 4.85 0.16
C LEU A 111 -2.88 5.78 0.29
N HIS A 112 -2.50 6.38 -0.82
CA HIS A 112 -1.55 7.50 -0.86
C HIS A 112 -2.26 8.82 -1.15
N SER A 113 -1.67 9.93 -0.71
CA SER A 113 -2.13 11.29 -1.06
C SER A 113 -1.58 11.77 -2.41
N PHE A 114 -1.00 10.88 -3.21
CA PHE A 114 -0.23 11.23 -4.40
C PHE A 114 -1.10 11.31 -5.66
N SER A 115 -1.04 12.44 -6.38
CA SER A 115 -1.91 12.67 -7.53
C SER A 115 -1.27 13.15 -8.82
N ASP A 116 -0.02 13.55 -8.81
CA ASP A 116 0.51 14.39 -9.90
C ASP A 116 1.25 13.64 -11.01
N LEU A 117 0.87 12.40 -11.31
CA LEU A 117 1.20 11.88 -12.64
C LEU A 117 0.28 12.56 -13.66
N PRO A 118 0.84 13.21 -14.70
CA PRO A 118 0.04 13.88 -15.71
C PRO A 118 -1.02 12.94 -16.29
N ALA A 119 -2.20 13.46 -16.56
CA ALA A 119 -3.35 12.76 -17.14
C ALA A 119 -3.05 11.98 -18.47
N PHE A 120 -1.83 12.05 -18.98
CA PHE A 120 -1.32 11.26 -20.11
C PHE A 120 -1.46 9.75 -19.94
N PHE A 121 -1.51 9.26 -18.70
CA PHE A 121 -1.61 7.83 -18.42
C PHE A 121 -3.05 7.34 -18.15
N ASN A 122 -4.03 8.21 -18.20
CA ASN A 122 -5.45 7.88 -18.07
C ASN A 122 -6.04 7.26 -19.34
N SER A 123 -5.40 6.22 -19.90
CA SER A 123 -5.96 5.58 -21.08
C SER A 123 -6.98 4.50 -20.71
N LYS A 124 -8.10 4.51 -21.45
CA LYS A 124 -9.27 3.65 -21.22
C LYS A 124 -9.09 2.20 -21.69
N THR A 125 -7.91 1.76 -22.08
CA THR A 125 -7.70 0.42 -22.65
C THR A 125 -6.77 -0.45 -21.82
N GLU A 126 -7.10 -1.73 -21.68
CA GLU A 126 -6.32 -2.75 -20.97
C GLU A 126 -4.87 -2.89 -21.47
N ARG A 127 -4.65 -2.67 -22.79
CA ARG A 127 -3.31 -2.66 -23.41
C ARG A 127 -2.46 -1.48 -22.94
N ALA A 128 -3.07 -0.32 -22.76
CA ALA A 128 -2.40 0.86 -22.24
C ALA A 128 -2.11 0.73 -20.75
N ASN A 129 -2.94 0.00 -19.99
CA ASN A 129 -2.68 -0.28 -18.58
C ASN A 129 -1.44 -1.18 -18.41
N LYS A 130 -1.27 -2.24 -19.24
CA LYS A 130 -0.06 -3.07 -19.21
C LYS A 130 1.20 -2.31 -19.63
N MET A 131 1.10 -1.45 -20.64
CA MET A 131 2.19 -0.60 -21.10
C MET A 131 2.43 0.56 -20.13
N GLY A 132 1.37 1.08 -19.50
CA GLY A 132 1.43 2.08 -18.43
C GLY A 132 2.12 1.55 -17.18
N TYR A 133 1.86 0.33 -16.78
CA TYR A 133 2.57 -0.31 -15.67
C TYR A 133 4.08 -0.47 -15.97
N PHE A 134 4.42 -0.97 -17.14
CA PHE A 134 5.83 -1.13 -17.56
C PHE A 134 6.56 0.21 -17.76
N LEU A 135 5.88 1.22 -18.32
CA LEU A 135 6.37 2.59 -18.39
C LEU A 135 6.34 3.27 -17.03
N GLY A 136 5.35 2.97 -16.20
CA GLY A 136 5.20 3.50 -14.83
C GLY A 136 6.39 3.12 -13.95
N CYS A 137 6.81 1.85 -13.97
CA CYS A 137 8.02 1.43 -13.26
C CYS A 137 9.28 2.15 -13.74
N ARG A 138 9.37 2.51 -15.04
CA ARG A 138 10.46 3.34 -15.56
C ARG A 138 10.26 4.83 -15.30
N VAL A 139 9.02 5.31 -15.29
CA VAL A 139 8.68 6.71 -14.96
C VAL A 139 8.91 6.96 -13.48
N ILE A 140 8.64 6.01 -12.59
CA ILE A 140 9.00 6.08 -11.17
C ILE A 140 10.52 6.30 -11.02
N GLN A 141 11.36 5.68 -11.83
CA GLN A 141 12.80 5.97 -11.86
C GLN A 141 13.09 7.42 -12.31
N PHE A 142 12.33 7.97 -13.28
CA PHE A 142 12.41 9.38 -13.66
C PHE A 142 11.84 10.33 -12.59
N TYR A 143 10.88 9.88 -11.81
CA TYR A 143 10.30 10.62 -10.69
C TYR A 143 11.34 10.97 -9.63
N GLY A 144 12.30 10.10 -9.36
CA GLY A 144 13.41 10.40 -8.46
C GLY A 144 14.17 11.68 -8.86
N ILE A 145 14.30 11.95 -10.16
CA ILE A 145 14.94 13.17 -10.67
C ILE A 145 14.02 14.40 -10.54
N LEU A 146 12.70 14.20 -10.71
CA LEU A 146 11.70 15.27 -10.61
C LEU A 146 11.17 15.47 -9.18
N ALA A 147 11.43 14.53 -8.27
CA ALA A 147 10.92 14.54 -6.90
C ALA A 147 11.16 15.88 -6.17
N PRO A 148 12.33 16.55 -6.27
CA PRO A 148 12.53 17.83 -5.62
C PRO A 148 11.61 18.94 -6.15
N ALA A 149 11.40 19.00 -7.48
CA ALA A 149 10.52 19.99 -8.10
C ALA A 149 9.04 19.72 -7.77
N LEU A 150 8.62 18.47 -7.77
CA LEU A 150 7.27 18.06 -7.36
C LEU A 150 7.03 18.34 -5.88
N LYS A 151 8.01 18.03 -5.02
CA LYS A 151 7.95 18.35 -3.59
C LYS A 151 7.80 19.83 -3.37
N ALA A 152 8.58 20.68 -4.05
CA ALA A 152 8.47 22.14 -3.96
C ALA A 152 7.10 22.64 -4.44
N TYR A 153 6.59 22.12 -5.56
CA TYR A 153 5.26 22.47 -6.08
C TYR A 153 4.15 22.06 -5.09
N ARG A 154 4.20 20.82 -4.56
CA ARG A 154 3.23 20.35 -3.57
C ARG A 154 3.30 21.13 -2.27
N GLN A 155 4.50 21.50 -1.84
CA GLN A 155 4.68 22.32 -0.64
C GLN A 155 4.06 23.72 -0.79
N MET A 156 4.17 24.36 -1.96
CA MET A 156 3.50 25.65 -2.24
C MET A 156 1.97 25.55 -2.20
N ARG A 157 1.41 24.36 -2.45
CA ARG A 157 -0.04 24.11 -2.50
C ARG A 157 -0.55 23.27 -1.33
N LYS A 158 0.30 23.03 -0.33
CA LYS A 158 0.05 22.11 0.78
C LYS A 158 -1.34 22.27 1.38
N GLU A 159 -1.73 23.46 1.77
CA GLU A 159 -3.02 23.71 2.42
C GLU A 159 -4.23 23.28 1.56
N LYS A 160 -4.17 23.56 0.25
CA LYS A 160 -5.26 23.18 -0.66
C LYS A 160 -5.31 21.68 -0.90
N ILE A 161 -4.16 21.08 -1.13
CA ILE A 161 -4.04 19.63 -1.35
C ILE A 161 -4.52 18.88 -0.10
N GLU A 162 -4.07 19.32 1.07
CA GLU A 162 -4.49 18.76 2.36
C GLU A 162 -6.00 18.89 2.58
N ALA A 163 -6.58 20.07 2.33
CA ALA A 163 -8.02 20.27 2.46
C ALA A 163 -8.83 19.37 1.51
N CYS A 164 -8.38 19.23 0.26
CA CYS A 164 -9.00 18.33 -0.72
C CYS A 164 -8.90 16.86 -0.33
N PHE A 165 -7.72 16.45 0.14
CA PHE A 165 -7.46 15.10 0.63
C PHE A 165 -8.33 14.78 1.84
N MET A 166 -8.35 15.64 2.86
CA MET A 166 -9.13 15.45 4.07
C MET A 166 -10.63 15.32 3.80
N GLN A 167 -11.15 16.12 2.87
CA GLN A 167 -12.55 15.99 2.42
C GLN A 167 -12.81 14.61 1.82
N SER A 168 -11.96 14.16 0.91
CA SER A 168 -12.11 12.84 0.26
C SER A 168 -11.92 11.70 1.25
N LEU A 169 -10.93 11.80 2.13
CA LEU A 169 -10.67 10.80 3.16
C LEU A 169 -11.88 10.66 4.10
N ALA A 170 -12.51 11.76 4.50
CA ALA A 170 -13.70 11.73 5.34
C ALA A 170 -14.86 10.97 4.67
N GLU A 171 -15.09 11.22 3.36
CA GLU A 171 -16.13 10.53 2.60
C GLU A 171 -15.82 9.03 2.46
N ILE A 172 -14.55 8.68 2.16
CA ILE A 172 -14.10 7.29 2.01
C ILE A 172 -14.13 6.57 3.37
N ALA A 173 -13.62 7.18 4.44
CA ALA A 173 -13.59 6.59 5.77
C ALA A 173 -14.98 6.30 6.32
N LYS A 174 -15.91 7.23 6.12
CA LYS A 174 -17.32 7.02 6.46
C LYS A 174 -17.92 5.83 5.72
N TYR A 175 -17.70 5.76 4.40
CA TYR A 175 -18.21 4.65 3.59
C TYR A 175 -17.58 3.31 4.00
N ALA A 176 -16.28 3.29 4.25
CA ALA A 176 -15.54 2.10 4.70
C ALA A 176 -15.99 1.62 6.09
N ALA A 177 -16.38 2.53 7.00
CA ALA A 177 -16.89 2.19 8.32
C ALA A 177 -18.21 1.39 8.27
N ASP A 178 -19.03 1.60 7.23
CA ASP A 178 -20.27 0.87 7.00
C ASP A 178 -20.04 -0.52 6.38
N LYS A 179 -18.88 -0.75 5.75
CA LYS A 179 -18.49 -2.02 5.15
C LYS A 179 -17.86 -2.95 6.18
N LYS A 180 -18.29 -4.22 6.21
CA LYS A 180 -17.85 -5.17 7.24
C LYS A 180 -17.20 -6.40 6.65
N VAL A 181 -16.01 -6.71 7.15
CA VAL A 181 -15.32 -7.97 6.91
C VAL A 181 -15.20 -8.68 8.26
N ASP A 182 -15.88 -9.82 8.40
CA ASP A 182 -15.95 -10.61 9.63
C ASP A 182 -16.35 -9.78 10.87
N GLY A 183 -17.32 -8.87 10.67
CA GLY A 183 -17.85 -7.97 11.70
C GLY A 183 -17.01 -6.74 11.99
N LYS A 184 -15.82 -6.60 11.41
CA LYS A 184 -14.94 -5.44 11.57
C LYS A 184 -15.13 -4.45 10.40
N PRO A 185 -15.10 -3.14 10.63
CA PRO A 185 -15.09 -2.16 9.55
C PRO A 185 -13.82 -2.30 8.69
N ILE A 186 -13.92 -1.97 7.39
CA ILE A 186 -12.75 -1.92 6.55
C ILE A 186 -11.82 -0.80 7.04
N GLU A 187 -10.55 -1.14 7.21
CA GLU A 187 -9.50 -0.23 7.64
C GLU A 187 -8.88 0.47 6.43
N ILE A 188 -8.70 1.78 6.53
CA ILE A 188 -7.98 2.59 5.57
C ILE A 188 -6.57 2.81 6.11
N VAL A 189 -5.58 2.34 5.38
CA VAL A 189 -4.18 2.62 5.67
C VAL A 189 -3.80 3.88 4.90
N PHE A 190 -3.41 4.93 5.60
CA PHE A 190 -2.76 6.07 4.95
C PHE A 190 -1.25 5.87 4.99
N GLU A 191 -0.67 5.66 3.83
CA GLU A 191 0.77 5.52 3.66
C GLU A 191 1.36 6.81 3.09
N GLU A 192 2.30 7.38 3.83
CA GLU A 192 3.01 8.59 3.43
C GLU A 192 4.01 8.28 2.31
N HIS A 193 3.84 8.93 1.18
CA HIS A 193 4.80 8.84 0.08
C HIS A 193 5.92 9.87 0.24
N TYR A 194 7.12 9.61 -0.29
CA TYR A 194 8.27 10.52 -0.17
C TYR A 194 8.06 11.91 -0.81
N SER A 195 7.10 12.06 -1.71
CA SER A 195 6.72 13.34 -2.33
C SER A 195 5.54 14.03 -1.66
N ASP A 196 4.95 13.44 -0.61
CA ASP A 196 3.74 13.95 -0.01
C ASP A 196 3.94 15.27 0.72
N ALA A 197 2.94 16.13 0.61
CA ALA A 197 2.81 17.33 1.44
C ALA A 197 2.01 17.08 2.73
N ILE A 198 1.45 15.87 2.89
CA ILE A 198 0.54 15.49 3.97
C ILE A 198 1.24 14.47 4.85
N ASP A 199 1.29 14.76 6.15
CA ASP A 199 1.80 13.84 7.15
C ASP A 199 0.64 13.16 7.89
N TYR A 200 0.81 11.91 8.30
CA TYR A 200 -0.19 11.18 9.08
C TYR A 200 -0.56 11.89 10.38
N ASP A 201 0.40 12.52 11.02
CA ASP A 201 0.16 13.25 12.27
C ASP A 201 -0.85 14.39 12.09
N ASN A 202 -0.84 15.05 10.93
CA ASN A 202 -1.84 16.05 10.58
C ASN A 202 -3.25 15.46 10.40
N ILE A 203 -3.34 14.18 10.00
CA ILE A 203 -4.60 13.46 9.84
C ILE A 203 -5.14 13.04 11.22
N SER A 204 -4.28 12.46 12.06
CA SER A 204 -4.68 11.88 13.35
C SER A 204 -4.95 12.92 14.43
N TYR A 205 -4.13 13.98 14.52
CA TYR A 205 -4.23 15.01 15.59
C TYR A 205 -5.09 16.21 15.21
N GLY A 206 -5.36 16.42 13.94
CA GLY A 206 -5.85 17.72 13.53
C GLY A 206 -7.34 17.83 13.27
N LYS A 207 -8.03 16.90 12.65
CA LYS A 207 -9.32 17.22 12.03
C LYS A 207 -10.31 16.07 11.84
N GLY A 208 -10.00 14.84 12.21
CA GLY A 208 -10.95 13.75 12.03
C GLY A 208 -10.59 12.53 12.87
N ASN A 209 -11.36 12.30 13.92
CA ASN A 209 -11.30 11.02 14.63
C ASN A 209 -11.85 9.91 13.73
N PHE A 210 -11.10 9.56 12.69
CA PHE A 210 -11.44 8.43 11.84
C PHE A 210 -11.03 7.15 12.55
N VAL A 211 -11.96 6.48 13.18
CA VAL A 211 -11.73 5.23 13.94
C VAL A 211 -11.21 4.07 13.08
N ASN A 212 -11.31 4.17 11.76
CA ASN A 212 -10.89 3.13 10.82
C ASN A 212 -9.75 3.57 9.90
N VAL A 213 -9.07 4.67 10.22
CA VAL A 213 -7.86 5.11 9.49
C VAL A 213 -6.65 4.79 10.36
N ILE A 214 -5.71 4.02 9.81
CA ILE A 214 -4.47 3.61 10.46
C ILE A 214 -3.25 4.10 9.70
N ARG A 215 -2.11 4.20 10.39
CA ARG A 215 -0.85 4.62 9.80
C ARG A 215 -0.25 3.51 8.93
N GLY A 216 0.12 3.85 7.69
CA GLY A 216 0.98 3.06 6.83
C GLY A 216 2.42 3.59 6.91
N ILE A 217 3.37 2.68 7.01
CA ILE A 217 4.80 3.01 7.03
C ILE A 217 5.50 2.19 5.96
N ASP A 218 6.14 2.89 5.02
CA ASP A 218 7.07 2.32 4.06
C ASP A 218 8.50 2.78 4.38
N THR A 219 9.40 1.81 4.53
CA THR A 219 10.78 2.08 4.96
C THR A 219 11.61 2.79 3.90
N ALA A 220 11.36 2.56 2.60
CA ALA A 220 12.03 3.26 1.51
C ALA A 220 11.53 4.71 1.42
N HIS A 221 10.22 4.92 1.51
CA HIS A 221 9.62 6.26 1.51
C HIS A 221 10.17 7.11 2.66
N GLN A 222 10.28 6.55 3.86
CA GLN A 222 10.83 7.23 5.02
C GLN A 222 12.31 7.63 4.78
N LEU A 223 13.14 6.69 4.30
CA LEU A 223 14.55 6.96 4.04
C LEU A 223 14.74 8.03 2.95
N ILE A 224 13.98 7.96 1.84
CA ILE A 224 14.07 8.94 0.75
C ILE A 224 13.59 10.32 1.21
N ARG A 225 12.52 10.38 2.00
CA ARG A 225 11.92 11.61 2.48
C ARG A 225 12.79 12.35 3.49
N THR A 226 13.32 11.62 4.47
CA THR A 226 13.99 12.19 5.64
C THR A 226 15.51 12.05 5.62
N GLY A 227 16.06 11.17 4.80
CA GLY A 227 17.46 10.76 4.85
C GLY A 227 17.80 9.86 6.05
N GLN A 228 16.79 9.45 6.84
CA GLN A 228 16.95 8.66 8.05
C GLN A 228 16.21 7.33 7.94
N ASN A 229 16.73 6.30 8.60
CA ASN A 229 16.01 5.04 8.72
C ASN A 229 14.75 5.21 9.58
N THR A 230 13.79 4.35 9.34
CA THR A 230 12.52 4.34 10.06
C THR A 230 12.73 4.13 11.56
N ASP A 231 12.24 5.08 12.33
CA ASP A 231 12.21 5.03 13.79
C ASP A 231 10.76 4.88 14.25
N LEU A 232 10.44 3.77 14.90
CA LEU A 232 9.11 3.47 15.40
C LEU A 232 8.95 3.79 16.89
N SER A 233 9.99 4.29 17.56
CA SER A 233 10.02 4.49 19.02
C SER A 233 8.89 5.37 19.56
N ALA A 234 8.44 6.35 18.77
CA ALA A 234 7.35 7.26 19.11
C ALA A 234 5.95 6.76 18.71
N ILE A 235 5.83 5.61 18.04
CA ILE A 235 4.55 5.08 17.54
C ILE A 235 3.97 4.10 18.55
N PHE A 236 2.75 4.34 19.01
CA PHE A 236 2.06 3.51 20.00
C PHE A 236 0.78 2.85 19.46
N GLU A 237 0.28 3.33 18.34
CA GLU A 237 -0.88 2.79 17.64
C GLU A 237 -0.51 1.64 16.68
N PRO A 238 -1.48 0.78 16.33
CA PRO A 238 -1.27 -0.23 15.29
C PRO A 238 -0.91 0.40 13.94
N ILE A 239 0.01 -0.23 13.23
CA ILE A 239 0.47 0.20 11.91
C ILE A 239 0.26 -0.87 10.86
N HIS A 240 0.27 -0.45 9.59
CA HIS A 240 0.52 -1.29 8.44
C HIS A 240 1.97 -1.04 7.98
N PHE A 241 2.76 -2.08 7.77
CA PHE A 241 4.20 -1.92 7.59
C PHE A 241 4.67 -2.58 6.31
N HIS A 242 5.25 -1.76 5.42
CA HIS A 242 5.95 -2.16 4.21
C HIS A 242 7.46 -2.18 4.47
N ALA A 243 8.04 -3.36 4.31
CA ALA A 243 9.48 -3.55 4.31
C ALA A 243 9.99 -3.44 2.87
N VAL A 244 10.57 -2.30 2.55
CA VAL A 244 11.07 -1.95 1.23
C VAL A 244 12.49 -1.43 1.34
N ASP A 245 13.41 -1.94 0.54
CA ASP A 245 14.79 -1.45 0.52
C ASP A 245 15.05 -0.57 -0.72
N THR A 246 15.95 0.39 -0.56
CA THR A 246 16.25 1.39 -1.58
C THR A 246 17.70 1.85 -1.52
N ASN A 247 18.18 2.46 -2.61
CA ASN A 247 19.46 3.16 -2.61
C ASN A 247 19.43 4.51 -1.83
N GLY A 248 18.26 4.91 -1.33
CA GLY A 248 18.03 6.16 -0.58
C GLY A 248 17.83 7.41 -1.44
N ILE A 249 17.70 7.25 -2.75
CA ILE A 249 17.49 8.35 -3.71
C ILE A 249 16.18 8.17 -4.48
N ILE A 250 15.91 6.94 -4.91
CA ILE A 250 14.71 6.57 -5.67
C ILE A 250 14.08 5.34 -5.03
N ASP A 251 12.79 5.21 -5.21
CA ASP A 251 12.01 4.05 -4.76
C ASP A 251 12.19 2.91 -5.78
N ASP A 252 13.29 2.17 -5.63
CA ASP A 252 13.72 1.14 -6.58
C ASP A 252 13.43 -0.30 -6.13
N HIS A 253 12.70 -0.47 -5.02
CA HIS A 253 12.20 -1.76 -4.51
C HIS A 253 13.26 -2.88 -4.56
N ARG A 254 14.38 -2.66 -3.88
CA ARG A 254 15.50 -3.62 -3.84
C ARG A 254 15.20 -4.76 -2.89
N THR A 255 15.83 -5.89 -3.17
CA THR A 255 15.92 -7.01 -2.22
C THR A 255 16.39 -6.50 -0.86
N LEU A 256 15.68 -6.84 0.21
CA LEU A 256 16.02 -6.41 1.57
C LEU A 256 17.47 -6.74 1.90
N GLY A 257 18.17 -5.77 2.49
CA GLY A 257 19.60 -5.86 2.84
C GLY A 257 20.56 -5.59 1.69
N LYS A 258 20.09 -5.26 0.49
CA LYS A 258 20.93 -4.87 -0.66
C LYS A 258 20.91 -3.38 -0.95
N GLY A 259 20.12 -2.63 -0.20
CA GLY A 259 20.04 -1.17 -0.25
C GLY A 259 20.67 -0.51 0.97
N LYS A 260 20.07 0.59 1.42
CA LYS A 260 20.54 1.41 2.52
C LYS A 260 19.66 1.38 3.76
N VAL A 261 18.48 0.75 3.67
CA VAL A 261 17.55 0.66 4.80
C VAL A 261 18.10 -0.30 5.85
N LYS A 262 18.07 0.13 7.11
CA LYS A 262 18.43 -0.69 8.29
C LYS A 262 17.14 -1.12 8.98
N PHE A 263 16.84 -2.40 8.91
CA PHE A 263 15.57 -2.95 9.37
C PHE A 263 15.57 -3.39 10.84
N GLU A 264 16.76 -3.60 11.45
CA GLU A 264 16.92 -4.26 12.74
C GLU A 264 16.07 -3.61 13.83
N ASN A 265 16.18 -2.30 14.00
CA ASN A 265 15.46 -1.57 15.04
C ASN A 265 13.95 -1.58 14.79
N SER A 266 13.54 -1.33 13.55
CA SER A 266 12.10 -1.31 13.21
C SER A 266 11.44 -2.68 13.41
N ILE A 267 12.14 -3.77 13.07
CA ILE A 267 11.63 -5.13 13.27
C ILE A 267 11.57 -5.46 14.77
N LEU A 268 12.58 -5.06 15.55
CA LEU A 268 12.56 -5.23 16.99
C LEU A 268 11.40 -4.49 17.64
N ASP A 269 11.20 -3.21 17.32
CA ASP A 269 10.06 -2.40 17.79
C ASP A 269 8.71 -3.05 17.45
N ILE A 270 8.55 -3.53 16.21
CA ILE A 270 7.32 -4.22 15.77
C ILE A 270 7.03 -5.43 16.66
N ILE A 271 8.04 -6.26 16.95
CA ILE A 271 7.87 -7.49 17.71
C ILE A 271 7.60 -7.17 19.19
N GLU A 272 8.43 -6.33 19.81
CA GLU A 272 8.33 -6.02 21.24
C GLU A 272 7.04 -5.29 21.58
N ARG A 273 6.63 -4.38 20.73
CA ARG A 273 5.49 -3.50 20.97
C ARG A 273 4.21 -3.95 20.26
N LYS A 274 4.28 -5.02 19.47
CA LYS A 274 3.14 -5.59 18.72
C LYS A 274 2.43 -4.57 17.82
N LEU A 275 3.21 -3.76 17.14
CA LEU A 275 2.69 -2.67 16.31
C LEU A 275 1.92 -3.17 15.09
N THR A 276 2.27 -4.35 14.57
CA THR A 276 1.53 -5.02 13.48
C THR A 276 1.59 -6.53 13.59
N ASN A 277 0.60 -7.19 13.02
CA ASN A 277 0.59 -8.65 12.88
C ASN A 277 1.16 -9.12 11.54
N THR A 278 1.39 -8.21 10.59
CA THR A 278 1.87 -8.54 9.25
C THR A 278 2.93 -7.54 8.79
N ILE A 279 3.94 -8.04 8.10
CA ILE A 279 4.97 -7.24 7.43
C ILE A 279 4.89 -7.57 5.94
N VAL A 280 4.64 -6.55 5.12
CA VAL A 280 4.56 -6.67 3.67
C VAL A 280 5.94 -6.47 3.06
N ILE A 281 6.39 -7.40 2.24
CA ILE A 281 7.58 -7.23 1.39
C ILE A 281 7.14 -6.71 0.03
N GLU A 282 7.70 -5.59 -0.40
CA GLU A 282 7.46 -5.01 -1.72
C GLU A 282 8.70 -5.08 -2.60
N ASP A 283 8.89 -6.22 -3.20
CA ASP A 283 9.98 -6.45 -4.16
C ASP A 283 9.46 -6.46 -5.60
N SER A 284 10.34 -6.16 -6.54
CA SER A 284 10.00 -6.10 -7.97
C SER A 284 10.00 -7.47 -8.67
N THR A 285 10.64 -8.49 -8.10
CA THR A 285 10.75 -9.83 -8.70
C THR A 285 10.52 -10.95 -7.68
N ARG A 286 10.06 -12.11 -8.17
CA ARG A 286 9.83 -13.30 -7.32
C ARG A 286 11.08 -13.75 -6.58
N ASN A 287 12.24 -13.74 -7.26
CA ASN A 287 13.50 -14.15 -6.64
C ASN A 287 13.92 -13.17 -5.53
N SER A 288 13.79 -11.86 -5.76
CA SER A 288 14.08 -10.86 -4.73
C SER A 288 13.15 -11.01 -3.53
N ALA A 289 11.85 -11.22 -3.75
CA ALA A 289 10.89 -11.43 -2.67
C ALA A 289 11.22 -12.66 -1.82
N LEU A 290 11.68 -13.76 -2.43
CA LEU A 290 12.11 -14.96 -1.70
C LEU A 290 13.40 -14.74 -0.90
N GLU A 291 14.35 -13.98 -1.43
CA GLU A 291 15.58 -13.59 -0.69
C GLU A 291 15.22 -12.69 0.50
N SER A 292 14.39 -11.66 0.28
CA SER A 292 13.91 -10.74 1.29
C SER A 292 13.15 -11.46 2.41
N LYS A 293 12.28 -12.43 2.04
CA LYS A 293 11.58 -13.28 3.01
C LYS A 293 12.54 -14.04 3.92
N LYS A 294 13.59 -14.66 3.35
CA LYS A 294 14.60 -15.39 4.14
C LYS A 294 15.29 -14.47 5.14
N MET A 295 15.71 -13.27 4.68
CA MET A 295 16.35 -12.29 5.54
C MET A 295 15.41 -11.87 6.68
N LEU A 296 14.19 -11.42 6.36
CA LEU A 296 13.23 -10.94 7.35
C LEU A 296 12.83 -12.03 8.35
N THR A 297 12.59 -13.25 7.88
CA THR A 297 12.30 -14.40 8.76
C THR A 297 13.45 -14.67 9.71
N SER A 298 14.69 -14.59 9.23
CA SER A 298 15.89 -14.75 10.09
C SER A 298 15.99 -13.66 11.15
N MET A 299 15.65 -12.41 10.82
CA MET A 299 15.62 -11.32 11.80
C MET A 299 14.54 -11.55 12.86
N ILE A 300 13.30 -11.87 12.44
CA ILE A 300 12.19 -12.16 13.36
C ILE A 300 12.50 -13.34 14.30
N GLN A 301 13.28 -14.32 13.82
CA GLN A 301 13.65 -15.49 14.64
C GLN A 301 14.70 -15.18 15.71
N LYS A 302 15.53 -14.16 15.48
CA LYS A 302 16.60 -13.76 16.42
C LYS A 302 16.10 -12.85 17.55
N CYS A 303 14.97 -12.17 17.32
CA CYS A 303 14.26 -11.41 18.35
C CYS A 303 13.33 -12.34 19.15
#